data_87665594137f7db0f73403aef4f8e5cd
#
_entry.id   87665594137f7db0f73403aef4f8e5cd
#
_cell.length_a   1.000
_cell.length_b   1.000
_cell.length_c   1.000
_cell.angle_alpha   90.00
_cell.angle_beta   90.00
_cell.angle_gamma   90.00
#
_symmetry.space_group_name_H-M   'P 1'
#
loop_
_entity.id
_entity.type
_entity.pdbx_description
1 polymer ?
#
loop_
_entity_poly.entity_id
_entity_poly.type
_entity_poly.pdbx_seq_one_letter_code
_entity_poly.pdbx_strand_id
1 'polypeptide(L)'
;MQIVSMTGLSYPAVRACIDLFDAGGWPAIRPALRGRSRGVGRSLTQAQEDSIQRIIIDIRPEQLKMNFFLWSRAAVGLLIEQEYGIKLHVRSVGKYLKRWGFTPQKPIKRAYEQNPVAVQAWLEGEYPGIEQRARSEGGEIHWGDETALVNTDVRGRSFAPAGKTPVALTVGGTRQKLSMIATVTNQGKTRWMIIDDAFDAEKLIEFLASLIKDAGKKVFLILDNLRVHHSKVVKAWVAARAEQIELFYLPSYSPQLNPEERLNADLKQEMGRKVPVRTKAKLREAANEHMAMLEKNPERVIGYFQDRRVRYAA
;
A
#
# COMPACT_ATOMS: atom_id res chain seq x y z
N MET A 1 64.21 -12.56 23.54
CA MET A 1 64.76 -11.65 22.51
C MET A 1 64.49 -12.14 21.08
N GLN A 2 64.63 -13.40 20.76
CA GLN A 2 64.38 -13.96 19.40
C GLN A 2 62.97 -13.63 18.83
N ILE A 3 61.92 -13.80 19.63
CA ILE A 3 60.50 -13.54 19.17
C ILE A 3 60.30 -12.07 18.85
N VAL A 4 60.93 -11.14 19.57
CA VAL A 4 60.86 -9.71 19.33
C VAL A 4 61.45 -9.38 17.95
N SER A 5 62.62 -9.95 17.64
CA SER A 5 63.28 -9.74 16.36
C SER A 5 62.55 -10.39 15.17
N MET A 6 61.89 -11.52 15.41
CA MET A 6 61.10 -12.22 14.35
C MET A 6 59.77 -11.56 14.06
N THR A 7 59.12 -10.98 15.07
CA THR A 7 57.76 -10.44 14.92
C THR A 7 57.68 -8.93 14.75
N GLY A 8 58.78 -8.20 15.06
CA GLY A 8 58.79 -6.74 15.09
C GLY A 8 57.93 -6.12 16.21
N LEU A 9 57.38 -6.94 17.11
CA LEU A 9 56.60 -6.47 18.26
C LEU A 9 57.53 -6.02 19.40
N SER A 10 57.06 -5.10 20.23
CA SER A 10 57.78 -4.69 21.44
C SER A 10 57.88 -5.82 22.44
N TYR A 11 58.95 -5.86 23.24
CA TYR A 11 59.15 -6.88 24.31
C TYR A 11 57.92 -7.00 25.26
N PRO A 12 57.33 -5.85 25.74
CA PRO A 12 56.12 -5.94 26.56
C PRO A 12 54.95 -6.61 25.88
N ALA A 13 54.75 -6.38 24.57
CA ALA A 13 53.65 -6.98 23.79
C ALA A 13 53.85 -8.50 23.63
N VAL A 14 55.08 -8.93 23.33
CA VAL A 14 55.43 -10.37 23.26
C VAL A 14 55.24 -11.04 24.61
N ARG A 15 55.73 -10.41 25.67
CA ARG A 15 55.57 -10.96 27.06
C ARG A 15 54.09 -11.10 27.45
N ALA A 16 53.27 -10.06 27.20
CA ALA A 16 51.83 -10.13 27.47
C ALA A 16 51.12 -11.25 26.68
N CYS A 17 51.53 -11.49 25.40
CA CYS A 17 50.98 -12.61 24.63
C CYS A 17 51.37 -13.98 25.22
N ILE A 18 52.59 -14.14 25.72
CA ILE A 18 53.04 -15.39 26.37
C ILE A 18 52.25 -15.59 27.65
N ASP A 19 52.15 -14.60 28.52
CA ASP A 19 51.41 -14.67 29.77
C ASP A 19 49.93 -15.01 29.54
N LEU A 20 49.29 -14.45 28.50
CA LEU A 20 47.93 -14.79 28.11
C LEU A 20 47.80 -16.24 27.61
N PHE A 21 48.80 -16.71 26.84
CA PHE A 21 48.83 -18.08 26.35
C PHE A 21 48.96 -19.09 27.48
N ASP A 22 49.88 -18.82 28.40
CA ASP A 22 50.11 -19.68 29.58
C ASP A 22 48.89 -19.74 30.50
N ALA A 23 48.12 -18.63 30.57
CA ALA A 23 46.89 -18.56 31.39
C ALA A 23 45.67 -19.25 30.75
N GLY A 24 45.54 -19.33 29.43
CA GLY A 24 44.32 -19.83 28.80
C GLY A 24 44.46 -20.31 27.35
N GLY A 25 45.68 -20.53 26.86
CA GLY A 25 45.97 -21.03 25.50
C GLY A 25 45.55 -20.06 24.38
N TRP A 26 45.37 -20.62 23.20
CA TRP A 26 44.97 -19.84 22.01
C TRP A 26 43.74 -18.98 22.15
N PRO A 27 42.66 -19.42 22.87
CA PRO A 27 41.48 -18.57 23.06
C PRO A 27 41.78 -17.28 23.83
N ALA A 28 42.74 -17.28 24.76
CA ALA A 28 43.08 -16.11 25.55
C ALA A 28 43.85 -15.02 24.79
N ILE A 29 44.58 -15.43 23.74
CA ILE A 29 45.29 -14.48 22.85
C ILE A 29 44.36 -13.76 21.88
N ARG A 30 43.18 -14.31 21.62
CA ARG A 30 42.26 -13.64 20.64
C ARG A 30 41.90 -12.25 21.15
N PRO A 31 42.06 -11.21 20.33
CA PRO A 31 41.70 -9.87 20.75
C PRO A 31 40.23 -9.83 21.14
N ALA A 32 39.96 -9.32 22.33
CA ALA A 32 38.59 -9.04 22.76
C ALA A 32 37.94 -8.06 21.77
N LEU A 33 36.64 -8.24 21.49
CA LEU A 33 35.89 -7.31 20.68
C LEU A 33 36.06 -5.88 21.22
N ARG A 34 36.63 -5.00 20.40
CA ARG A 34 36.84 -3.58 20.78
C ARG A 34 35.49 -2.90 20.97
N GLY A 35 35.39 -2.09 22.01
CA GLY A 35 34.21 -1.30 22.30
C GLY A 35 33.49 -1.70 23.58
N ARG A 36 32.43 -0.96 23.85
CA ARG A 36 31.59 -1.20 25.03
C ARG A 36 30.81 -2.50 24.88
N SER A 37 30.72 -3.32 25.91
CA SER A 37 29.88 -4.53 25.89
C SER A 37 28.43 -4.21 25.53
N ARG A 38 27.78 -5.15 24.85
CA ARG A 38 26.38 -4.97 24.48
C ARG A 38 25.52 -4.68 25.70
N GLY A 39 24.72 -3.61 25.64
CA GLY A 39 23.83 -3.21 26.73
C GLY A 39 24.41 -2.19 27.71
N VAL A 40 25.73 -2.02 27.80
CA VAL A 40 26.34 -1.01 28.67
C VAL A 40 26.02 0.41 28.16
N GLY A 41 25.49 1.26 29.04
CA GLY A 41 25.09 2.64 28.74
C GLY A 41 23.72 2.75 28.06
N ARG A 42 22.86 1.75 28.15
CA ARG A 42 21.43 1.86 27.82
C ARG A 42 20.73 2.73 28.87
N SER A 43 19.84 3.61 28.43
CA SER A 43 18.99 4.41 29.33
C SER A 43 17.76 3.64 29.79
N LEU A 44 17.33 2.59 29.04
CA LEU A 44 16.19 1.74 29.36
C LEU A 44 16.68 0.35 29.77
N THR A 45 15.98 -0.23 30.76
CA THR A 45 16.12 -1.65 31.09
C THR A 45 15.45 -2.52 30.02
N GLN A 46 15.77 -3.82 29.98
CA GLN A 46 15.14 -4.75 29.05
C GLN A 46 13.60 -4.80 29.23
N ALA A 47 13.12 -4.84 30.46
CA ALA A 47 11.69 -4.84 30.78
C ALA A 47 10.97 -3.58 30.27
N GLN A 48 11.61 -2.41 30.38
CA GLN A 48 11.08 -1.16 29.84
C GLN A 48 11.07 -1.17 28.30
N GLU A 49 12.14 -1.68 27.69
CA GLU A 49 12.19 -1.83 26.22
C GLU A 49 11.05 -2.73 25.72
N ASP A 50 10.82 -3.87 26.36
CA ASP A 50 9.77 -4.82 25.97
C ASP A 50 8.36 -4.26 26.17
N SER A 51 8.16 -3.47 27.24
CA SER A 51 6.89 -2.77 27.50
C SER A 51 6.58 -1.73 26.41
N ILE A 52 7.55 -0.89 26.08
CA ILE A 52 7.39 0.13 25.01
C ILE A 52 7.11 -0.53 23.66
N GLN A 53 7.79 -1.63 23.34
CA GLN A 53 7.55 -2.37 22.10
C GLN A 53 6.11 -2.89 22.01
N ARG A 54 5.58 -3.48 23.09
CA ARG A 54 4.18 -3.93 23.17
C ARG A 54 3.21 -2.79 22.95
N ILE A 55 3.42 -1.66 23.64
CA ILE A 55 2.55 -0.48 23.46
C ILE A 55 2.54 0.00 22.01
N ILE A 56 3.72 0.07 21.35
CA ILE A 56 3.80 0.51 19.94
C ILE A 56 3.07 -0.46 19.00
N ILE A 57 3.07 -1.76 19.29
CA ILE A 57 2.43 -2.79 18.47
C ILE A 57 0.90 -2.77 18.66
N ASP A 58 0.44 -2.69 19.90
CA ASP A 58 -0.95 -2.98 20.25
C ASP A 58 -1.82 -1.73 20.34
N ILE A 59 -1.23 -0.56 20.59
CA ILE A 59 -1.95 0.67 20.91
C ILE A 59 -1.53 1.79 19.95
N ARG A 60 -2.47 2.63 19.53
CA ARG A 60 -2.18 3.84 18.75
C ARG A 60 -1.92 5.02 19.68
N PRO A 61 -1.09 6.02 19.26
CA PRO A 61 -0.78 7.18 20.12
C PRO A 61 -2.03 7.92 20.61
N GLU A 62 -3.05 8.06 19.76
CA GLU A 62 -4.32 8.73 20.09
C GLU A 62 -5.10 8.04 21.23
N GLN A 63 -5.01 6.71 21.34
CA GLN A 63 -5.65 5.94 22.42
C GLN A 63 -4.98 6.22 23.78
N LEU A 64 -3.73 6.65 23.76
CA LEU A 64 -2.99 7.14 24.94
C LEU A 64 -3.15 8.65 25.17
N LYS A 65 -4.11 9.27 24.49
CA LYS A 65 -4.34 10.74 24.53
C LYS A 65 -3.12 11.57 24.13
N MET A 66 -2.21 10.98 23.36
CA MET A 66 -1.07 11.69 22.81
C MET A 66 -1.48 12.48 21.56
N ASN A 67 -0.93 13.68 21.40
CA ASN A 67 -1.20 14.49 20.18
C ASN A 67 -0.34 14.04 18.99
N PHE A 68 -0.41 12.76 18.66
CA PHE A 68 0.25 12.15 17.50
C PHE A 68 -0.69 11.16 16.83
N PHE A 69 -0.75 11.21 15.50
CA PHE A 69 -1.52 10.26 14.71
C PHE A 69 -0.76 8.94 14.48
N LEU A 70 0.56 9.00 14.40
CA LEU A 70 1.43 7.86 14.09
C LEU A 70 2.59 7.78 15.08
N TRP A 71 3.10 6.56 15.30
CA TRP A 71 4.33 6.32 16.03
C TRP A 71 5.54 6.88 15.27
N SER A 72 5.86 8.14 15.48
CA SER A 72 7.10 8.78 15.06
C SER A 72 8.17 8.62 16.13
N ARG A 73 9.43 8.93 15.80
CA ARG A 73 10.50 8.98 16.83
C ARG A 73 10.18 9.95 17.96
N ALA A 74 9.52 11.05 17.65
CA ALA A 74 9.09 12.02 18.64
C ALA A 74 8.00 11.45 19.55
N ALA A 75 6.98 10.79 18.97
CA ALA A 75 5.92 10.14 19.74
C ALA A 75 6.46 9.04 20.67
N VAL A 76 7.35 8.18 20.18
CA VAL A 76 7.99 7.15 21.01
C VAL A 76 8.87 7.78 22.11
N GLY A 77 9.56 8.88 21.82
CA GLY A 77 10.33 9.60 22.83
C GLY A 77 9.46 10.17 23.95
N LEU A 78 8.30 10.75 23.58
CA LEU A 78 7.33 11.25 24.56
C LEU A 78 6.71 10.10 25.38
N LEU A 79 6.38 8.97 24.74
CA LEU A 79 5.90 7.78 25.46
C LEU A 79 6.90 7.32 26.53
N ILE A 80 8.18 7.23 26.18
CA ILE A 80 9.24 6.84 27.13
C ILE A 80 9.34 7.84 28.28
N GLU A 81 9.23 9.13 27.99
CA GLU A 81 9.25 10.20 28.99
C GLU A 81 8.02 10.13 29.92
N GLN A 82 6.83 9.86 29.39
CA GLN A 82 5.60 9.71 30.17
C GLN A 82 5.61 8.46 31.06
N GLU A 83 6.05 7.31 30.52
CA GLU A 83 6.02 6.05 31.25
C GLU A 83 7.13 5.93 32.31
N TYR A 84 8.31 6.49 32.03
CA TYR A 84 9.50 6.24 32.84
C TYR A 84 10.24 7.51 33.31
N GLY A 85 9.79 8.69 32.92
CA GLY A 85 10.48 9.95 33.22
C GLY A 85 11.83 10.11 32.51
N ILE A 86 12.13 9.26 31.52
CA ILE A 86 13.43 9.22 30.84
C ILE A 86 13.34 10.02 29.54
N LYS A 87 13.96 11.19 29.52
CA LYS A 87 14.04 12.03 28.32
C LYS A 87 15.16 11.59 27.41
N LEU A 88 14.81 11.12 26.21
CA LEU A 88 15.76 10.69 25.18
C LEU A 88 15.78 11.65 24.00
N HIS A 89 17.00 11.91 23.49
CA HIS A 89 17.14 12.63 22.23
C HIS A 89 16.56 11.77 21.06
N VAL A 90 15.89 12.41 20.08
CA VAL A 90 15.22 11.76 18.93
C VAL A 90 16.13 10.76 18.18
N ARG A 91 17.45 11.09 18.10
CA ARG A 91 18.45 10.19 17.48
C ARG A 91 18.65 8.92 18.31
N SER A 92 18.61 9.01 19.64
CA SER A 92 18.70 7.85 20.55
C SER A 92 17.47 6.96 20.45
N VAL A 93 16.27 7.55 20.39
CA VAL A 93 15.03 6.80 20.12
C VAL A 93 15.12 6.04 18.79
N GLY A 94 15.66 6.66 17.74
CA GLY A 94 15.89 5.99 16.46
C GLY A 94 16.85 4.78 16.55
N LYS A 95 17.85 4.82 17.44
CA LYS A 95 18.74 3.68 17.71
C LYS A 95 18.02 2.53 18.43
N TYR A 96 17.12 2.87 19.38
CA TYR A 96 16.27 1.88 20.05
C TYR A 96 15.33 1.21 19.05
N LEU A 97 14.57 1.97 18.26
CA LEU A 97 13.65 1.45 17.24
C LEU A 97 14.37 0.52 16.26
N LYS A 98 15.54 0.93 15.75
CA LYS A 98 16.34 0.06 14.86
C LYS A 98 16.78 -1.23 15.54
N ARG A 99 17.17 -1.19 16.81
CA ARG A 99 17.57 -2.37 17.60
C ARG A 99 16.40 -3.33 17.82
N TRP A 100 15.21 -2.80 18.03
CA TRP A 100 13.97 -3.56 18.17
C TRP A 100 13.42 -4.11 16.84
N GLY A 101 14.08 -3.81 15.71
CA GLY A 101 13.66 -4.26 14.39
C GLY A 101 12.54 -3.41 13.76
N PHE A 102 12.22 -2.26 14.36
CA PHE A 102 11.23 -1.35 13.81
C PHE A 102 11.82 -0.52 12.67
N THR A 103 11.13 -0.49 11.53
CA THR A 103 11.48 0.32 10.37
C THR A 103 10.34 1.27 10.00
N PRO A 104 10.64 2.45 9.42
CA PRO A 104 9.58 3.34 8.94
C PRO A 104 8.76 2.65 7.85
N GLN A 105 7.46 2.54 8.07
CA GLN A 105 6.50 1.97 7.13
C GLN A 105 5.48 3.01 6.71
N LYS A 106 5.02 2.94 5.44
CA LYS A 106 3.86 3.71 5.02
C LYS A 106 2.60 3.05 5.59
N PRO A 107 1.82 3.74 6.42
CA PRO A 107 0.66 3.13 7.04
C PRO A 107 -0.42 2.82 6.01
N ILE A 108 -1.12 1.73 6.22
CA ILE A 108 -2.34 1.42 5.49
C ILE A 108 -3.45 2.29 6.08
N LYS A 109 -4.10 3.08 5.24
CA LYS A 109 -5.26 3.87 5.65
C LYS A 109 -6.49 2.95 5.69
N ARG A 110 -7.19 2.97 6.81
CA ARG A 110 -8.52 2.36 6.97
C ARG A 110 -9.47 3.42 7.48
N ALA A 111 -10.68 3.44 6.95
CA ALA A 111 -11.72 4.31 7.49
C ALA A 111 -12.15 3.82 8.89
N TYR A 112 -12.47 4.74 9.78
CA TYR A 112 -13.02 4.38 11.10
C TYR A 112 -14.37 3.69 10.97
N GLU A 113 -15.10 4.03 9.92
CA GLU A 113 -16.43 3.52 9.59
C GLU A 113 -16.40 2.10 8.97
N GLN A 114 -15.21 1.58 8.65
CA GLN A 114 -15.09 0.21 8.12
C GLN A 114 -15.49 -0.80 9.17
N ASN A 115 -16.43 -1.68 8.82
CA ASN A 115 -16.87 -2.76 9.69
C ASN A 115 -16.07 -4.05 9.41
N PRO A 116 -15.17 -4.49 10.32
CA PRO A 116 -14.38 -5.70 10.13
C PRO A 116 -15.22 -6.98 10.01
N VAL A 117 -16.37 -7.03 10.70
CA VAL A 117 -17.28 -8.18 10.65
C VAL A 117 -17.91 -8.30 9.27
N ALA A 118 -18.32 -7.16 8.67
CA ALA A 118 -18.85 -7.16 7.31
C ALA A 118 -17.78 -7.56 6.27
N VAL A 119 -16.54 -7.12 6.47
CA VAL A 119 -15.40 -7.54 5.62
C VAL A 119 -15.19 -9.05 5.70
N GLN A 120 -15.26 -9.62 6.90
CA GLN A 120 -15.10 -11.06 7.11
C GLN A 120 -16.27 -11.85 6.47
N ALA A 121 -17.50 -11.42 6.69
CA ALA A 121 -18.71 -12.01 6.08
C ALA A 121 -18.64 -12.00 4.55
N TRP A 122 -18.13 -10.92 3.97
CA TRP A 122 -17.89 -10.83 2.54
C TRP A 122 -16.89 -11.90 2.05
N LEU A 123 -15.74 -11.99 2.70
CA LEU A 123 -14.65 -12.89 2.28
C LEU A 123 -14.99 -14.37 2.47
N GLU A 124 -15.73 -14.72 3.52
CA GLU A 124 -16.01 -16.10 3.89
C GLU A 124 -17.36 -16.62 3.39
N GLY A 125 -18.29 -15.73 3.05
CA GLY A 125 -19.65 -16.12 2.68
C GLY A 125 -20.17 -15.49 1.39
N GLU A 126 -20.23 -14.15 1.31
CA GLU A 126 -20.88 -13.47 0.19
C GLU A 126 -20.15 -13.68 -1.13
N TYR A 127 -18.84 -13.40 -1.17
CA TYR A 127 -18.06 -13.57 -2.40
C TYR A 127 -17.96 -15.03 -2.87
N PRO A 128 -17.67 -16.01 -2.02
CA PRO A 128 -17.72 -17.42 -2.42
C PRO A 128 -19.08 -17.84 -3.01
N GLY A 129 -20.18 -17.31 -2.46
CA GLY A 129 -21.53 -17.54 -2.99
C GLY A 129 -21.70 -16.93 -4.39
N ILE A 130 -21.21 -15.72 -4.62
CA ILE A 130 -21.21 -15.05 -5.93
C ILE A 130 -20.40 -15.88 -6.94
N GLU A 131 -19.22 -16.31 -6.55
CA GLU A 131 -18.32 -17.11 -7.39
C GLU A 131 -18.97 -18.46 -7.79
N GLN A 132 -19.58 -19.16 -6.84
CA GLN A 132 -20.28 -20.41 -7.09
C GLN A 132 -21.44 -20.21 -8.07
N ARG A 133 -22.23 -19.14 -7.88
CA ARG A 133 -23.33 -18.81 -8.77
C ARG A 133 -22.87 -18.44 -10.17
N ALA A 134 -21.85 -17.60 -10.28
CA ALA A 134 -21.28 -17.22 -11.56
C ALA A 134 -20.80 -18.45 -12.35
N ARG A 135 -20.17 -19.41 -11.69
CA ARG A 135 -19.76 -20.69 -12.31
C ARG A 135 -20.97 -21.53 -12.76
N SER A 136 -21.98 -21.68 -11.91
CA SER A 136 -23.16 -22.51 -12.23
C SER A 136 -24.04 -21.91 -13.33
N GLU A 137 -24.11 -20.59 -13.43
CA GLU A 137 -24.88 -19.86 -14.43
C GLU A 137 -24.05 -19.53 -15.70
N GLY A 138 -22.77 -19.95 -15.76
CA GLY A 138 -21.87 -19.67 -16.89
C GLY A 138 -21.57 -18.18 -17.06
N GLY A 139 -21.73 -17.40 -15.99
CA GLY A 139 -21.53 -15.96 -15.94
C GLY A 139 -20.06 -15.55 -15.79
N GLU A 140 -19.84 -14.26 -15.81
CA GLU A 140 -18.52 -13.63 -15.68
C GLU A 140 -18.55 -12.59 -14.55
N ILE A 141 -17.58 -12.67 -13.63
CA ILE A 141 -17.47 -11.71 -12.52
C ILE A 141 -16.64 -10.51 -12.98
N HIS A 142 -17.21 -9.33 -12.87
CA HIS A 142 -16.57 -8.05 -13.11
C HIS A 142 -16.46 -7.25 -11.82
N TRP A 143 -15.34 -6.60 -11.63
CA TRP A 143 -15.07 -5.69 -10.53
C TRP A 143 -14.98 -4.28 -11.10
N GLY A 144 -15.87 -3.41 -10.66
CA GLY A 144 -15.96 -2.06 -11.20
C GLY A 144 -15.69 -0.98 -10.16
N ASP A 145 -15.23 0.17 -10.66
CA ASP A 145 -15.03 1.39 -9.88
C ASP A 145 -15.04 2.63 -10.78
N GLU A 146 -15.25 3.79 -10.18
CA GLU A 146 -15.14 5.07 -10.85
C GLU A 146 -13.86 5.79 -10.42
N THR A 147 -13.21 6.42 -11.39
CA THR A 147 -12.03 7.21 -11.14
C THR A 147 -12.07 8.57 -11.81
N ALA A 148 -11.47 9.55 -11.16
CA ALA A 148 -11.22 10.86 -11.74
C ALA A 148 -9.78 10.95 -12.25
N LEU A 149 -9.62 11.41 -13.48
CA LEU A 149 -8.34 11.72 -14.10
C LEU A 149 -8.16 13.23 -14.16
N VAL A 150 -6.98 13.70 -13.81
CA VAL A 150 -6.65 15.14 -13.86
C VAL A 150 -5.30 15.34 -14.54
N ASN A 151 -5.17 16.41 -15.29
CA ASN A 151 -3.94 16.72 -16.04
C ASN A 151 -2.80 17.31 -15.19
N THR A 152 -3.06 17.56 -13.91
CA THR A 152 -2.08 18.12 -12.96
C THR A 152 -1.44 17.09 -12.05
N ASP A 153 -1.82 15.81 -12.18
CA ASP A 153 -1.31 14.73 -11.34
C ASP A 153 0.06 14.28 -11.87
N VAL A 154 1.14 14.79 -11.25
CA VAL A 154 2.52 14.39 -11.57
C VAL A 154 2.97 13.38 -10.53
N ARG A 155 3.40 12.21 -10.99
CA ARG A 155 3.82 11.10 -10.13
C ARG A 155 5.21 10.60 -10.49
N GLY A 156 5.96 10.23 -9.47
CA GLY A 156 7.27 9.62 -9.62
C GLY A 156 8.38 10.37 -8.90
N ARG A 157 9.60 9.95 -9.19
CA ARG A 157 10.84 10.57 -8.70
C ARG A 157 11.74 10.86 -9.88
N SER A 158 12.47 11.97 -9.83
CA SER A 158 13.48 12.32 -10.81
C SER A 158 14.85 12.34 -10.15
N PHE A 159 15.89 12.04 -10.93
CA PHE A 159 17.27 12.19 -10.48
C PHE A 159 17.70 13.65 -10.57
N ALA A 160 18.44 14.10 -9.57
CA ALA A 160 19.12 15.39 -9.52
C ALA A 160 20.42 15.25 -8.72
N PRO A 161 21.37 16.20 -8.83
CA PRO A 161 22.55 16.20 -7.98
C PRO A 161 22.19 16.17 -6.49
N ALA A 162 22.99 15.52 -5.66
CA ALA A 162 22.76 15.43 -4.23
C ALA A 162 22.56 16.84 -3.61
N GLY A 163 21.52 16.98 -2.82
CA GLY A 163 21.14 18.26 -2.19
C GLY A 163 20.39 19.23 -3.10
N LYS A 164 20.09 18.89 -4.37
CA LYS A 164 19.27 19.69 -5.27
C LYS A 164 17.95 19.00 -5.55
N THR A 165 16.85 19.70 -5.35
CA THR A 165 15.51 19.18 -5.68
C THR A 165 15.21 19.43 -7.17
N PRO A 166 14.83 18.40 -7.94
CA PRO A 166 14.44 18.60 -9.34
C PRO A 166 13.12 19.37 -9.42
N VAL A 167 12.99 20.19 -10.45
CA VAL A 167 11.77 20.96 -10.75
C VAL A 167 11.03 20.25 -11.87
N ALA A 168 9.76 19.90 -11.63
CA ALA A 168 8.84 19.44 -12.66
C ALA A 168 7.92 20.59 -13.09
N LEU A 169 7.90 20.89 -14.38
CA LEU A 169 6.98 21.87 -14.95
C LEU A 169 5.61 21.20 -15.14
N THR A 170 4.60 21.74 -14.50
CA THR A 170 3.22 21.25 -14.59
C THR A 170 2.33 22.30 -15.27
N VAL A 171 1.14 21.87 -15.72
CA VAL A 171 0.16 22.79 -16.29
C VAL A 171 -0.39 23.67 -15.18
N GLY A 172 -0.07 24.98 -15.24
CA GLY A 172 -0.68 26.01 -14.39
C GLY A 172 -1.93 26.58 -15.07
N GLY A 173 -2.95 26.91 -14.32
CA GLY A 173 -4.10 27.69 -14.78
C GLY A 173 -5.35 26.88 -15.12
N THR A 174 -5.33 25.91 -16.01
CA THR A 174 -6.53 25.13 -16.38
C THR A 174 -6.44 23.68 -15.95
N ARG A 175 -7.11 23.35 -14.85
CA ARG A 175 -7.27 21.97 -14.40
C ARG A 175 -8.32 21.26 -15.26
N GLN A 176 -7.87 20.36 -16.12
CA GLN A 176 -8.77 19.48 -16.86
C GLN A 176 -9.07 18.23 -16.02
N LYS A 177 -10.34 17.85 -15.99
CA LYS A 177 -10.82 16.65 -15.28
C LYS A 177 -11.69 15.82 -16.22
N LEU A 178 -11.52 14.50 -16.17
CA LEU A 178 -12.40 13.50 -16.76
C LEU A 178 -12.82 12.53 -15.66
N SER A 179 -13.99 11.95 -15.79
CA SER A 179 -14.40 10.76 -15.04
C SER A 179 -14.28 9.54 -15.93
N MET A 180 -14.01 8.39 -15.34
CA MET A 180 -14.00 7.11 -16.04
C MET A 180 -14.61 6.06 -15.12
N ILE A 181 -15.49 5.24 -15.66
CA ILE A 181 -15.89 3.97 -15.05
C ILE A 181 -15.18 2.84 -15.79
N ALA A 182 -14.65 1.89 -15.04
CA ALA A 182 -13.99 0.72 -15.61
C ALA A 182 -14.34 -0.55 -14.85
N THR A 183 -14.17 -1.68 -15.51
CA THR A 183 -14.25 -3.00 -14.88
C THR A 183 -13.06 -3.86 -15.27
N VAL A 184 -12.69 -4.78 -14.37
CA VAL A 184 -11.68 -5.81 -14.58
C VAL A 184 -12.24 -7.18 -14.24
N THR A 185 -11.71 -8.22 -14.88
CA THR A 185 -11.97 -9.62 -14.51
C THR A 185 -10.67 -10.33 -14.17
N ASN A 186 -10.73 -11.40 -13.39
CA ASN A 186 -9.56 -12.24 -13.09
C ASN A 186 -9.03 -13.02 -14.31
N GLN A 187 -9.76 -12.98 -15.43
CA GLN A 187 -9.32 -13.52 -16.73
C GLN A 187 -8.60 -12.48 -17.58
N GLY A 188 -8.38 -11.27 -17.06
CA GLY A 188 -7.62 -10.23 -17.75
C GLY A 188 -8.43 -9.34 -18.68
N LYS A 189 -9.75 -9.43 -18.67
CA LYS A 189 -10.61 -8.54 -19.46
C LYS A 189 -10.79 -7.20 -18.77
N THR A 190 -10.85 -6.13 -19.56
CA THR A 190 -11.15 -4.77 -19.12
C THR A 190 -12.26 -4.19 -19.98
N ARG A 191 -13.14 -3.38 -19.36
CA ARG A 191 -14.14 -2.55 -20.05
C ARG A 191 -14.14 -1.20 -19.40
N TRP A 192 -14.27 -0.13 -20.19
CA TRP A 192 -14.25 1.23 -19.66
C TRP A 192 -15.11 2.18 -20.48
N MET A 193 -15.52 3.25 -19.84
CA MET A 193 -16.17 4.39 -20.48
C MET A 193 -15.64 5.68 -19.87
N ILE A 194 -15.18 6.61 -20.71
CA ILE A 194 -14.73 7.93 -20.28
C ILE A 194 -15.91 8.90 -20.38
N ILE A 195 -16.13 9.63 -19.29
CA ILE A 195 -17.25 10.52 -19.07
C ILE A 195 -16.72 11.95 -18.96
N ASP A 196 -17.23 12.85 -19.78
CA ASP A 196 -16.82 14.26 -19.78
C ASP A 196 -17.43 15.06 -18.64
N ASP A 197 -18.64 14.69 -18.26
CA ASP A 197 -19.45 15.38 -17.26
C ASP A 197 -19.43 14.66 -15.91
N ALA A 198 -20.40 14.96 -15.06
CA ALA A 198 -20.58 14.24 -13.81
C ALA A 198 -21.05 12.80 -14.09
N PHE A 199 -20.53 11.87 -13.26
CA PHE A 199 -21.02 10.51 -13.25
C PHE A 199 -22.38 10.47 -12.54
N ASP A 200 -23.39 9.99 -13.24
CA ASP A 200 -24.77 9.88 -12.77
C ASP A 200 -25.38 8.51 -13.12
N ALA A 201 -26.66 8.33 -12.78
CA ALA A 201 -27.38 7.08 -13.01
C ALA A 201 -27.56 6.74 -14.51
N GLU A 202 -27.70 7.75 -15.37
CA GLU A 202 -27.86 7.55 -16.82
C GLU A 202 -26.54 7.07 -17.44
N LYS A 203 -25.41 7.68 -17.05
CA LYS A 203 -24.08 7.26 -17.48
C LYS A 203 -23.71 5.86 -16.98
N LEU A 204 -24.13 5.52 -15.76
CA LEU A 204 -23.96 4.15 -15.26
C LEU A 204 -24.78 3.17 -16.13
N ILE A 205 -26.04 3.45 -16.43
CA ILE A 205 -26.88 2.60 -17.26
C ILE A 205 -26.29 2.44 -18.67
N GLU A 206 -25.80 3.52 -19.28
CA GLU A 206 -25.10 3.49 -20.56
C GLU A 206 -23.92 2.52 -20.53
N PHE A 207 -23.09 2.61 -19.49
CA PHE A 207 -21.99 1.70 -19.28
C PHE A 207 -22.43 0.25 -19.07
N LEU A 208 -23.42 0.01 -18.22
CA LEU A 208 -23.94 -1.34 -17.95
C LEU A 208 -24.53 -2.00 -19.21
N ALA A 209 -25.22 -1.22 -20.07
CA ALA A 209 -25.74 -1.71 -21.34
C ALA A 209 -24.61 -2.14 -22.31
N SER A 210 -23.54 -1.35 -22.38
CA SER A 210 -22.35 -1.70 -23.15
C SER A 210 -21.66 -2.95 -22.59
N LEU A 211 -21.51 -3.02 -21.26
CA LEU A 211 -20.87 -4.13 -20.57
C LEU A 211 -21.59 -5.47 -20.85
N ILE A 212 -22.94 -5.48 -20.76
CA ILE A 212 -23.74 -6.68 -21.07
C ILE A 212 -23.51 -7.13 -22.52
N LYS A 213 -23.55 -6.18 -23.46
CA LYS A 213 -23.37 -6.46 -24.88
C LYS A 213 -22.00 -7.07 -25.16
N ASP A 214 -20.97 -6.51 -24.55
CA ASP A 214 -19.58 -6.91 -24.79
C ASP A 214 -19.22 -8.23 -24.06
N ALA A 215 -19.81 -8.51 -22.91
CA ALA A 215 -19.54 -9.73 -22.15
C ALA A 215 -20.09 -10.97 -22.85
N GLY A 216 -21.24 -10.87 -23.53
CA GLY A 216 -21.91 -12.00 -24.19
C GLY A 216 -22.33 -13.14 -23.24
N LYS A 217 -22.25 -12.89 -21.94
CA LYS A 217 -22.59 -13.80 -20.83
C LYS A 217 -23.27 -13.00 -19.72
N LYS A 218 -23.92 -13.68 -18.79
CA LYS A 218 -24.44 -13.01 -17.59
C LYS A 218 -23.30 -12.36 -16.80
N VAL A 219 -23.45 -11.10 -16.47
CA VAL A 219 -22.47 -10.30 -15.75
C VAL A 219 -22.83 -10.29 -14.27
N PHE A 220 -21.90 -10.72 -13.43
CA PHE A 220 -21.91 -10.56 -11.98
C PHE A 220 -21.04 -9.38 -11.63
N LEU A 221 -21.61 -8.18 -11.49
CA LEU A 221 -20.86 -6.95 -11.32
C LEU A 221 -20.76 -6.57 -9.85
N ILE A 222 -19.53 -6.48 -9.35
CA ILE A 222 -19.21 -6.06 -7.98
C ILE A 222 -18.75 -4.61 -8.02
N LEU A 223 -19.42 -3.75 -7.28
CA LEU A 223 -19.18 -2.31 -7.18
C LEU A 223 -18.96 -1.89 -5.73
N ASP A 224 -18.51 -0.68 -5.52
CA ASP A 224 -18.55 -0.04 -4.22
C ASP A 224 -19.97 0.41 -3.83
N ASN A 225 -20.13 0.96 -2.63
CA ASN A 225 -21.41 1.43 -2.11
C ASN A 225 -21.74 2.90 -2.48
N LEU A 226 -21.36 3.38 -3.65
CA LEU A 226 -21.66 4.73 -4.08
C LEU A 226 -23.18 4.92 -4.24
N ARG A 227 -23.71 6.06 -3.82
CA ARG A 227 -25.17 6.33 -3.84
C ARG A 227 -25.83 6.17 -5.20
N VAL A 228 -25.11 6.48 -6.28
CA VAL A 228 -25.60 6.37 -7.66
C VAL A 228 -25.94 4.92 -8.01
N HIS A 229 -25.19 3.95 -7.51
CA HIS A 229 -25.41 2.51 -7.73
C HIS A 229 -26.73 2.03 -7.12
N HIS A 230 -27.18 2.68 -6.06
CA HIS A 230 -28.42 2.35 -5.35
C HIS A 230 -29.63 3.17 -5.80
N SER A 231 -29.50 3.99 -6.84
CA SER A 231 -30.60 4.82 -7.34
C SER A 231 -31.78 3.95 -7.82
N LYS A 232 -33.01 4.47 -7.66
CA LYS A 232 -34.22 3.74 -8.08
C LYS A 232 -34.19 3.39 -9.56
N VAL A 233 -33.65 4.29 -10.40
CA VAL A 233 -33.57 4.12 -11.85
C VAL A 233 -32.63 2.97 -12.21
N VAL A 234 -31.44 2.92 -11.60
CA VAL A 234 -30.47 1.83 -11.82
C VAL A 234 -31.05 0.50 -11.33
N LYS A 235 -31.63 0.46 -10.14
CA LYS A 235 -32.27 -0.77 -9.60
C LYS A 235 -33.37 -1.29 -10.52
N ALA A 236 -34.26 -0.42 -11.01
CA ALA A 236 -35.33 -0.80 -11.94
C ALA A 236 -34.78 -1.32 -13.28
N TRP A 237 -33.73 -0.66 -13.80
CA TRP A 237 -33.08 -1.05 -15.05
C TRP A 237 -32.40 -2.44 -14.93
N VAL A 238 -31.71 -2.70 -13.83
CA VAL A 238 -31.06 -4.00 -13.53
C VAL A 238 -32.10 -5.10 -13.32
N ALA A 239 -33.17 -4.83 -12.54
CA ALA A 239 -34.23 -5.79 -12.29
C ALA A 239 -34.90 -6.26 -13.60
N ALA A 240 -35.06 -5.35 -14.59
CA ALA A 240 -35.61 -5.71 -15.90
C ALA A 240 -34.63 -6.57 -16.75
N ARG A 241 -33.41 -6.80 -16.30
CA ARG A 241 -32.34 -7.52 -17.01
C ARG A 241 -31.64 -8.58 -16.13
N ALA A 242 -32.36 -9.16 -15.16
CA ALA A 242 -31.81 -10.10 -14.18
C ALA A 242 -31.10 -11.32 -14.81
N GLU A 243 -31.52 -11.72 -16.03
CA GLU A 243 -30.85 -12.80 -16.77
C GLU A 243 -29.53 -12.37 -17.41
N GLN A 244 -29.24 -11.07 -17.49
CA GLN A 244 -28.07 -10.53 -18.17
C GLN A 244 -27.05 -9.91 -17.21
N ILE A 245 -27.54 -9.34 -16.09
CA ILE A 245 -26.67 -8.66 -15.12
C ILE A 245 -27.25 -8.72 -13.71
N GLU A 246 -26.37 -8.88 -12.74
CA GLU A 246 -26.68 -8.76 -11.31
C GLU A 246 -25.61 -7.89 -10.63
N LEU A 247 -26.04 -7.00 -9.73
CA LEU A 247 -25.13 -6.11 -9.00
C LEU A 247 -24.93 -6.61 -7.57
N PHE A 248 -23.68 -6.59 -7.15
CA PHE A 248 -23.25 -6.87 -5.79
C PHE A 248 -22.42 -5.69 -5.27
N TYR A 249 -22.38 -5.52 -3.96
CA TYR A 249 -21.74 -4.37 -3.36
C TYR A 249 -20.71 -4.79 -2.33
N LEU A 250 -19.53 -4.23 -2.43
CA LEU A 250 -18.47 -4.40 -1.43
C LEU A 250 -18.93 -3.88 -0.05
N PRO A 251 -18.40 -4.42 1.04
CA PRO A 251 -18.58 -3.81 2.35
C PRO A 251 -18.20 -2.34 2.34
N SER A 252 -19.00 -1.51 2.99
CA SER A 252 -18.75 -0.06 3.01
C SER A 252 -17.35 0.29 3.50
N TYR A 253 -16.75 1.31 2.91
CA TYR A 253 -15.41 1.80 3.22
C TYR A 253 -14.30 0.74 3.06
N SER A 254 -14.44 -0.19 2.11
CA SER A 254 -13.48 -1.28 1.89
C SER A 254 -12.88 -1.31 0.48
N PRO A 255 -12.34 -0.18 -0.04
CA PRO A 255 -11.78 -0.12 -1.39
C PRO A 255 -10.60 -1.09 -1.59
N GLN A 256 -9.90 -1.46 -0.50
CA GLN A 256 -8.80 -2.42 -0.58
C GLN A 256 -9.24 -3.82 -1.03
N LEU A 257 -10.53 -4.13 -1.01
CA LEU A 257 -11.09 -5.39 -1.51
C LEU A 257 -11.37 -5.35 -3.02
N ASN A 258 -11.35 -4.16 -3.66
CA ASN A 258 -11.62 -4.03 -5.08
C ASN A 258 -10.32 -4.18 -5.90
N PRO A 259 -10.21 -5.23 -6.74
CA PRO A 259 -9.08 -5.36 -7.67
C PRO A 259 -8.96 -4.21 -8.67
N GLU A 260 -10.08 -3.57 -9.03
CA GLU A 260 -10.12 -2.46 -9.95
C GLU A 260 -9.31 -1.24 -9.47
N GLU A 261 -9.19 -1.04 -8.16
CA GLU A 261 -8.30 -0.01 -7.58
C GLU A 261 -6.83 -0.16 -8.03
N ARG A 262 -6.41 -1.35 -8.47
CA ARG A 262 -5.09 -1.58 -9.05
C ARG A 262 -5.00 -1.04 -10.47
N LEU A 263 -6.05 -1.21 -11.25
CA LEU A 263 -6.17 -0.58 -12.57
C LEU A 263 -6.14 0.95 -12.42
N ASN A 264 -6.93 1.50 -11.51
CA ASN A 264 -6.95 2.94 -11.22
C ASN A 264 -5.58 3.48 -10.81
N ALA A 265 -4.85 2.74 -9.98
CA ALA A 265 -3.49 3.10 -9.57
C ALA A 265 -2.51 3.05 -10.75
N ASP A 266 -2.58 2.03 -11.59
CA ASP A 266 -1.74 1.85 -12.76
C ASP A 266 -1.97 2.96 -13.79
N LEU A 267 -3.22 3.24 -14.13
CA LEU A 267 -3.61 4.32 -15.04
C LEU A 267 -3.11 5.69 -14.53
N LYS A 268 -3.38 6.02 -13.26
CA LYS A 268 -2.92 7.28 -12.66
C LYS A 268 -1.40 7.39 -12.61
N GLN A 269 -0.70 6.28 -12.37
CA GLN A 269 0.75 6.25 -12.36
C GLN A 269 1.33 6.48 -13.76
N GLU A 270 0.75 5.86 -14.78
CA GLU A 270 1.20 6.04 -16.16
C GLU A 270 0.91 7.46 -16.66
N MET A 271 -0.29 7.97 -16.41
CA MET A 271 -0.67 9.33 -16.74
C MET A 271 0.23 10.37 -16.05
N GLY A 272 0.54 10.16 -14.77
CA GLY A 272 1.38 11.07 -13.99
C GLY A 272 2.88 11.01 -14.31
N ARG A 273 3.34 10.03 -15.10
CA ARG A 273 4.72 9.91 -15.60
C ARG A 273 4.93 10.56 -16.95
N LYS A 274 3.86 10.68 -17.75
CA LYS A 274 3.91 11.31 -19.08
C LYS A 274 3.97 12.83 -18.97
N VAL A 275 4.33 13.48 -20.08
CA VAL A 275 4.29 14.94 -20.17
C VAL A 275 2.86 15.43 -19.91
N PRO A 276 2.65 16.38 -18.98
CA PRO A 276 1.33 16.85 -18.64
C PRO A 276 0.58 17.40 -19.87
N VAL A 277 -0.60 16.86 -20.11
CA VAL A 277 -1.46 17.26 -21.23
C VAL A 277 -2.24 18.53 -20.88
N ARG A 278 -2.41 19.44 -21.86
CA ARG A 278 -3.00 20.76 -21.61
C ARG A 278 -4.50 20.81 -21.91
N THR A 279 -5.03 19.85 -22.64
CA THR A 279 -6.44 19.85 -23.07
C THR A 279 -7.17 18.60 -22.61
N LYS A 280 -8.49 18.70 -22.43
CA LYS A 280 -9.38 17.61 -22.08
C LYS A 280 -9.34 16.49 -23.13
N ALA A 281 -9.29 16.88 -24.43
CA ALA A 281 -9.19 15.94 -25.54
C ALA A 281 -7.92 15.07 -25.45
N LYS A 282 -6.75 15.68 -25.20
CA LYS A 282 -5.49 14.94 -25.03
C LYS A 282 -5.47 14.08 -23.76
N LEU A 283 -6.16 14.52 -22.69
CA LEU A 283 -6.31 13.72 -21.49
C LEU A 283 -7.14 12.46 -21.76
N ARG A 284 -8.21 12.59 -22.51
CA ARG A 284 -9.06 11.49 -22.99
C ARG A 284 -8.27 10.52 -23.88
N GLU A 285 -7.54 11.05 -24.86
CA GLU A 285 -6.70 10.26 -25.76
C GLU A 285 -5.68 9.42 -24.99
N ALA A 286 -4.93 10.04 -24.10
CA ALA A 286 -3.93 9.35 -23.27
C ALA A 286 -4.55 8.27 -22.36
N ALA A 287 -5.74 8.50 -21.81
CA ALA A 287 -6.46 7.49 -21.02
C ALA A 287 -6.91 6.32 -21.91
N ASN A 288 -7.50 6.59 -23.08
CA ASN A 288 -7.91 5.56 -24.04
C ASN A 288 -6.73 4.73 -24.53
N GLU A 289 -5.60 5.36 -24.86
CA GLU A 289 -4.37 4.65 -25.26
C GLU A 289 -3.91 3.67 -24.18
N HIS A 290 -3.92 4.10 -22.91
CA HIS A 290 -3.52 3.24 -21.81
C HIS A 290 -4.49 2.07 -21.62
N MET A 291 -5.79 2.32 -21.65
CA MET A 291 -6.81 1.29 -21.52
C MET A 291 -6.78 0.30 -22.70
N ALA A 292 -6.60 0.78 -23.92
CA ALA A 292 -6.43 -0.08 -25.09
C ALA A 292 -5.13 -0.92 -25.03
N MET A 293 -4.08 -0.40 -24.41
CA MET A 293 -2.87 -1.16 -24.11
C MET A 293 -3.15 -2.27 -23.10
N LEU A 294 -3.92 -2.01 -22.04
CA LEU A 294 -4.31 -3.02 -21.05
C LEU A 294 -5.17 -4.12 -21.68
N GLU A 295 -6.10 -3.78 -22.55
CA GLU A 295 -6.93 -4.76 -23.26
C GLU A 295 -6.09 -5.74 -24.11
N LYS A 296 -4.97 -5.26 -24.65
CA LYS A 296 -4.00 -6.10 -25.41
C LYS A 296 -3.02 -6.86 -24.49
N ASN A 297 -3.03 -6.60 -23.20
CA ASN A 297 -2.13 -7.20 -22.21
C ASN A 297 -2.91 -7.81 -21.03
N PRO A 298 -3.70 -8.87 -21.25
CA PRO A 298 -4.54 -9.45 -20.21
C PRO A 298 -3.74 -9.95 -19.00
N GLU A 299 -2.50 -10.41 -19.19
CA GLU A 299 -1.63 -10.86 -18.09
C GLU A 299 -1.34 -9.73 -17.08
N ARG A 300 -1.22 -8.47 -17.55
CA ARG A 300 -1.04 -7.32 -16.65
C ARG A 300 -2.27 -7.12 -15.75
N VAL A 301 -3.46 -7.29 -16.32
CA VAL A 301 -4.72 -7.18 -15.58
C VAL A 301 -4.90 -8.34 -14.60
N ILE A 302 -4.58 -9.58 -15.02
CA ILE A 302 -4.53 -10.76 -14.13
C ILE A 302 -3.58 -10.49 -12.96
N GLY A 303 -2.46 -9.82 -13.21
CA GLY A 303 -1.49 -9.43 -12.18
C GLY A 303 -2.08 -8.54 -11.07
N TYR A 304 -3.15 -7.76 -11.33
CA TYR A 304 -3.82 -6.96 -10.31
C TYR A 304 -4.43 -7.82 -9.21
N PHE A 305 -4.92 -9.00 -9.55
CA PHE A 305 -5.52 -9.97 -8.61
C PHE A 305 -4.48 -10.70 -7.75
N GLN A 306 -3.19 -10.59 -8.06
CA GLN A 306 -2.12 -11.21 -7.25
C GLN A 306 -1.75 -10.38 -6.01
N ASP A 307 -2.23 -9.16 -5.86
CA ASP A 307 -2.04 -8.38 -4.63
C ASP A 307 -2.69 -9.10 -3.45
N ARG A 308 -1.97 -9.18 -2.33
CA ARG A 308 -2.38 -9.93 -1.13
C ARG A 308 -3.80 -9.61 -0.66
N ARG A 309 -4.27 -8.37 -0.90
CA ARG A 309 -5.57 -7.89 -0.39
C ARG A 309 -6.74 -8.32 -1.24
N VAL A 310 -6.52 -8.55 -2.53
CA VAL A 310 -7.54 -8.91 -3.51
C VAL A 310 -7.36 -10.33 -4.07
N ARG A 311 -6.38 -11.08 -3.55
CA ARG A 311 -6.09 -12.46 -3.99
C ARG A 311 -7.27 -13.42 -3.82
N TYR A 312 -8.22 -13.10 -2.97
CA TYR A 312 -9.44 -13.87 -2.80
C TYR A 312 -10.35 -13.88 -4.05
N ALA A 313 -10.13 -12.94 -4.97
CA ALA A 313 -10.86 -12.77 -6.22
C ALA A 313 -10.08 -13.30 -7.46
N ALA A 314 -8.90 -13.93 -7.24
CA ALA A 314 -7.99 -14.39 -8.28
C ALA A 314 -8.47 -15.68 -8.99
#